data_75cf36d059e785845eb2f1864bdff19f
#
_entry.id   75cf36d059e785845eb2f1864bdff19f
#
_cell.length_a   1.000
_cell.length_b   1.000
_cell.length_c   1.000
_cell.angle_alpha   90.00
_cell.angle_beta   90.00
_cell.angle_gamma   90.00
#
_symmetry.space_group_name_H-M   'P 1'
#
loop_
_entity.id
_entity.type
_entity.pdbx_description
1 polymer ?
#
loop_
_entity_poly.entity_id
_entity_poly.type
_entity_poly.pdbx_seq_one_letter_code
_entity_poly.pdbx_strand_id
1 'polypeptide(L)'
;MKVLRDLDINIDEDIFISGLTSSSRLVEKDQCFIALQGLRSHGIDYINEAIANGASCVLHNKKDYYEQHKIPCFFIEDLFERQKEICLNFYNICEENLKFLVFTGTNGKTSTAFFSYQILLKKNKDAVLAGTLGLESRTRFKETGNTTPNLFELFEFISKEKYENELFICIEASSHGLDQNRLMGIDAETRAILNIEQDHLDFHKNIQNYIDSKLKILDFPSHNKIILNGDCETSASLIENELAEHDKCIVSSTNKKADYFFSIDKTNKNGCDFKLIYSKKCLELSVRFFQK
;
A
#
# COMPACT_ATOMS: atom_id res chain seq x y z
N MET A 1 -24.85 5.18 4.72
CA MET A 1 -24.45 5.84 5.98
C MET A 1 -24.31 4.76 7.05
N LYS A 2 -23.31 4.87 7.90
CA LYS A 2 -23.10 4.02 9.08
C LYS A 2 -23.06 4.86 10.34
N VAL A 3 -23.29 4.22 11.48
CA VAL A 3 -23.21 4.88 12.77
C VAL A 3 -21.78 4.77 13.29
N LEU A 4 -21.23 5.85 13.82
CA LEU A 4 -19.83 5.93 14.26
C LEU A 4 -19.51 4.88 15.35
N ARG A 5 -20.45 4.63 16.29
CA ARG A 5 -20.28 3.61 17.35
C ARG A 5 -20.07 2.19 16.81
N ASP A 6 -20.54 1.88 15.57
CA ASP A 6 -20.40 0.56 14.97
C ASP A 6 -18.96 0.29 14.46
N LEU A 7 -18.05 1.24 14.62
CA LEU A 7 -16.63 1.11 14.23
C LEU A 7 -15.75 0.47 15.31
N ASP A 8 -16.37 -0.05 16.38
CA ASP A 8 -15.69 -0.63 17.55
C ASP A 8 -14.71 0.36 18.22
N ILE A 9 -14.99 1.64 18.10
CA ILE A 9 -14.32 2.70 18.84
C ILE A 9 -15.19 3.12 20.02
N ASN A 10 -14.60 3.38 21.15
CA ASN A 10 -15.32 3.63 22.42
C ASN A 10 -16.06 4.99 22.39
N ILE A 11 -17.09 5.08 21.55
CA ILE A 11 -17.96 6.25 21.35
C ILE A 11 -19.41 5.79 21.44
N ASP A 12 -20.15 6.33 22.39
CA ASP A 12 -21.57 5.99 22.64
C ASP A 12 -22.56 6.82 21.80
N GLU A 13 -22.08 7.78 21.01
CA GLU A 13 -22.95 8.70 20.27
C GLU A 13 -23.37 8.13 18.90
N ASP A 14 -24.64 8.32 18.58
CA ASP A 14 -25.27 7.92 17.32
C ASP A 14 -25.00 8.97 16.21
N ILE A 15 -23.76 9.06 15.75
CA ILE A 15 -23.39 9.95 14.65
C ILE A 15 -23.37 9.15 13.35
N PHE A 16 -24.20 9.58 12.38
CA PHE A 16 -24.23 8.99 11.04
C PHE A 16 -23.16 9.58 10.16
N ILE A 17 -22.33 8.72 9.56
CA ILE A 17 -21.26 9.12 8.65
C ILE A 17 -21.40 8.45 7.29
N SER A 18 -21.04 9.19 6.22
CA SER A 18 -21.10 8.74 4.83
C SER A 18 -19.80 8.13 4.35
N GLY A 19 -18.67 8.43 4.99
CA GLY A 19 -17.33 8.01 4.60
C GLY A 19 -16.27 8.39 5.62
N LEU A 20 -15.04 7.95 5.35
CA LEU A 20 -13.86 8.25 6.15
C LEU A 20 -12.81 8.92 5.27
N THR A 21 -12.16 9.98 5.76
CA THR A 21 -11.03 10.61 5.07
C THR A 21 -10.02 11.20 6.05
N SER A 22 -8.74 11.11 5.72
CA SER A 22 -7.66 11.78 6.47
C SER A 22 -7.19 13.09 5.81
N SER A 23 -7.85 13.52 4.73
CA SER A 23 -7.54 14.78 4.05
C SER A 23 -8.65 15.80 4.29
N SER A 24 -8.34 16.89 5.00
CA SER A 24 -9.29 18.00 5.24
C SER A 24 -9.86 18.58 3.95
N ARG A 25 -9.05 18.60 2.86
CA ARG A 25 -9.42 19.13 1.54
C ARG A 25 -10.37 18.23 0.76
N LEU A 26 -10.32 16.92 1.03
CA LEU A 26 -11.13 15.91 0.33
C LEU A 26 -12.35 15.48 1.14
N VAL A 27 -12.61 16.15 2.27
CA VAL A 27 -13.84 15.92 3.04
C VAL A 27 -15.05 16.22 2.17
N GLU A 28 -15.96 15.27 2.11
CA GLU A 28 -17.29 15.43 1.53
C GLU A 28 -18.34 15.50 2.66
N LYS A 29 -19.56 15.92 2.28
CA LYS A 29 -20.67 16.07 3.22
C LYS A 29 -20.90 14.80 4.04
N ASP A 30 -21.06 14.98 5.35
CA ASP A 30 -21.35 13.93 6.32
C ASP A 30 -20.23 12.88 6.50
N GLN A 31 -19.01 13.14 6.04
CA GLN A 31 -17.86 12.28 6.30
C GLN A 31 -17.27 12.52 7.70
N CYS A 32 -16.61 11.48 8.23
CA CYS A 32 -15.75 11.57 9.40
C CYS A 32 -14.33 11.96 8.98
N PHE A 33 -13.81 13.04 9.54
CA PHE A 33 -12.42 13.46 9.33
C PHE A 33 -11.50 12.76 10.34
N ILE A 34 -10.49 12.06 9.86
CA ILE A 34 -9.51 11.33 10.68
C ILE A 34 -8.24 12.19 10.77
N ALA A 35 -8.08 12.88 11.90
CA ALA A 35 -7.00 13.82 12.12
C ALA A 35 -5.81 13.15 12.82
N LEU A 36 -4.85 12.67 12.03
CA LEU A 36 -3.64 11.99 12.50
C LEU A 36 -2.41 12.92 12.49
N GLN A 37 -1.37 12.51 13.19
CA GLN A 37 -0.07 13.16 13.11
C GLN A 37 0.55 12.94 11.72
N GLY A 38 0.82 14.00 11.01
CA GLY A 38 1.60 13.99 9.77
C GLY A 38 3.06 14.36 10.04
N LEU A 39 3.88 14.41 8.96
CA LEU A 39 5.31 14.76 9.05
C LEU A 39 5.59 16.17 9.56
N ARG A 40 4.77 17.14 9.20
CA ARG A 40 4.99 18.57 9.48
C ARG A 40 3.98 19.19 10.43
N SER A 41 2.79 18.63 10.51
CA SER A 41 1.66 19.15 11.26
C SER A 41 0.75 18.02 11.70
N HIS A 42 -0.07 18.25 12.70
CA HIS A 42 -1.13 17.33 13.09
C HIS A 42 -2.39 17.61 12.27
N GLY A 43 -3.14 16.56 11.86
CA GLY A 43 -4.39 16.72 11.11
C GLY A 43 -5.40 17.64 11.82
N ILE A 44 -5.37 17.70 13.15
CA ILE A 44 -6.24 18.60 13.94
C ILE A 44 -6.06 20.09 13.59
N ASP A 45 -4.88 20.48 13.13
CA ASP A 45 -4.59 21.87 12.73
C ASP A 45 -5.42 22.29 11.51
N TYR A 46 -6.05 21.34 10.82
CA TYR A 46 -6.90 21.53 9.64
C TYR A 46 -8.39 21.26 9.92
N ILE A 47 -8.79 21.16 11.19
CA ILE A 47 -10.18 20.84 11.57
C ILE A 47 -11.19 21.84 11.01
N ASN A 48 -10.86 23.14 11.01
CA ASN A 48 -11.76 24.18 10.49
C ASN A 48 -12.00 24.05 8.98
N GLU A 49 -10.99 23.60 8.22
CA GLU A 49 -11.13 23.29 6.79
C GLU A 49 -12.03 22.07 6.61
N ALA A 50 -11.83 21.01 7.40
CA ALA A 50 -12.67 19.82 7.35
C ALA A 50 -14.15 20.13 7.68
N ILE A 51 -14.40 20.96 8.70
CA ILE A 51 -15.76 21.43 9.04
C ILE A 51 -16.37 22.23 7.90
N ALA A 52 -15.61 23.15 7.31
CA ALA A 52 -16.08 23.96 6.20
C ALA A 52 -16.44 23.11 4.96
N ASN A 53 -15.75 21.99 4.76
CA ASN A 53 -16.01 21.04 3.68
C ASN A 53 -17.13 20.04 4.01
N GLY A 54 -17.68 20.04 5.23
CA GLY A 54 -18.87 19.26 5.57
C GLY A 54 -18.62 18.02 6.42
N ALA A 55 -17.51 17.96 7.15
CA ALA A 55 -17.31 16.90 8.14
C ALA A 55 -18.43 16.90 9.19
N SER A 56 -18.95 15.71 9.53
CA SER A 56 -19.96 15.55 10.59
C SER A 56 -19.33 15.29 11.95
N CYS A 57 -18.13 14.74 11.99
CA CYS A 57 -17.35 14.51 13.21
C CYS A 57 -15.85 14.41 12.89
N VAL A 58 -15.04 14.42 13.93
CA VAL A 58 -13.58 14.26 13.84
C VAL A 58 -13.13 13.19 14.83
N LEU A 59 -12.26 12.27 14.37
CA LEU A 59 -11.47 11.43 15.25
C LEU A 59 -10.03 11.94 15.24
N HIS A 60 -9.38 12.01 16.39
CA HIS A 60 -8.00 12.46 16.51
C HIS A 60 -7.23 11.73 17.61
N ASN A 61 -5.89 11.72 17.51
CA ASN A 61 -5.00 11.15 18.53
C ASN A 61 -4.07 12.19 19.17
N LYS A 62 -4.42 13.49 19.07
CA LYS A 62 -3.64 14.56 19.70
C LYS A 62 -3.99 14.64 21.18
N LYS A 63 -3.04 14.27 22.05
CA LYS A 63 -3.16 14.45 23.51
C LYS A 63 -3.31 15.92 23.85
N ASP A 64 -4.02 16.20 24.95
CA ASP A 64 -4.21 17.56 25.48
C ASP A 64 -4.88 18.55 24.51
N TYR A 65 -5.71 18.05 23.59
CA TYR A 65 -6.52 18.88 22.71
C TYR A 65 -7.94 18.97 23.25
N TYR A 66 -8.36 20.19 23.65
CA TYR A 66 -9.64 20.45 24.34
C TYR A 66 -10.47 21.55 23.68
N GLU A 67 -10.14 21.95 22.45
CA GLU A 67 -10.90 22.99 21.77
C GLU A 67 -12.32 22.50 21.42
N GLN A 68 -13.31 23.38 21.64
CA GLN A 68 -14.69 23.09 21.27
C GLN A 68 -14.95 23.51 19.82
N HIS A 69 -15.58 22.63 19.07
CA HIS A 69 -15.96 22.84 17.69
C HIS A 69 -17.48 22.70 17.51
N LYS A 70 -17.97 23.11 16.34
CA LYS A 70 -19.40 23.00 15.98
C LYS A 70 -19.84 21.56 15.75
N ILE A 71 -18.91 20.65 15.59
CA ILE A 71 -19.15 19.22 15.39
C ILE A 71 -18.44 18.41 16.47
N PRO A 72 -18.91 17.20 16.78
CA PRO A 72 -18.26 16.32 17.74
C PRO A 72 -16.82 15.97 17.34
N CYS A 73 -15.92 16.00 18.34
CA CYS A 73 -14.52 15.65 18.18
C CYS A 73 -14.14 14.66 19.27
N PHE A 74 -13.61 13.50 18.87
CA PHE A 74 -13.30 12.41 19.77
C PHE A 74 -11.80 12.08 19.77
N PHE A 75 -11.24 12.00 20.96
CA PHE A 75 -9.89 11.53 21.17
C PHE A 75 -9.86 10.00 21.20
N ILE A 76 -9.06 9.39 20.33
CA ILE A 76 -8.80 7.96 20.27
C ILE A 76 -7.28 7.75 20.34
N GLU A 77 -6.79 7.22 21.44
CA GLU A 77 -5.36 7.13 21.72
C GLU A 77 -4.62 6.28 20.67
N ASP A 78 -5.17 5.14 20.30
CA ASP A 78 -4.63 4.15 19.35
C ASP A 78 -5.19 4.31 17.91
N LEU A 79 -5.70 5.51 17.57
CA LEU A 79 -6.31 5.80 16.26
C LEU A 79 -5.38 5.48 15.09
N PHE A 80 -4.08 5.71 15.28
CA PHE A 80 -3.10 5.51 14.23
C PHE A 80 -2.92 4.03 13.90
N GLU A 81 -2.89 3.18 14.91
CA GLU A 81 -2.74 1.73 14.78
C GLU A 81 -4.03 1.08 14.26
N ARG A 82 -5.17 1.65 14.57
CA ARG A 82 -6.50 1.11 14.25
C ARG A 82 -7.07 1.55 12.90
N GLN A 83 -6.34 2.32 12.10
CA GLN A 83 -6.82 2.83 10.81
C GLN A 83 -7.40 1.72 9.92
N LYS A 84 -6.69 0.58 9.78
CA LYS A 84 -7.16 -0.56 8.98
C LYS A 84 -8.46 -1.14 9.54
N GLU A 85 -8.50 -1.42 10.84
CA GLU A 85 -9.66 -1.99 11.52
C GLU A 85 -10.90 -1.08 11.34
N ILE A 86 -10.74 0.23 11.55
CA ILE A 86 -11.80 1.22 11.33
C ILE A 86 -12.31 1.16 9.88
N CYS A 87 -11.42 1.06 8.90
CA CYS A 87 -11.81 0.92 7.50
C CYS A 87 -12.57 -0.38 7.24
N LEU A 88 -12.07 -1.52 7.72
CA LEU A 88 -12.72 -2.83 7.56
C LEU A 88 -14.14 -2.81 8.15
N ASN A 89 -14.29 -2.31 9.37
CA ASN A 89 -15.57 -2.20 10.06
C ASN A 89 -16.51 -1.23 9.32
N PHE A 90 -16.01 -0.05 8.93
CA PHE A 90 -16.84 0.94 8.24
C PHE A 90 -17.36 0.43 6.89
N TYR A 91 -16.52 -0.21 6.10
CA TYR A 91 -16.87 -0.67 4.77
C TYR A 91 -17.44 -2.10 4.73
N ASN A 92 -17.52 -2.81 5.87
CA ASN A 92 -17.91 -4.23 5.98
C ASN A 92 -17.06 -5.13 5.07
N ILE A 93 -15.75 -4.94 5.11
CA ILE A 93 -14.82 -5.72 4.30
C ILE A 93 -14.27 -6.87 5.16
N CYS A 94 -14.35 -8.09 4.64
CA CYS A 94 -13.71 -9.26 5.24
C CYS A 94 -12.22 -9.25 4.87
N GLU A 95 -11.36 -9.10 5.87
CA GLU A 95 -9.90 -9.01 5.67
C GLU A 95 -9.32 -10.27 5.02
N GLU A 96 -9.81 -11.45 5.38
CA GLU A 96 -9.34 -12.75 4.87
C GLU A 96 -9.43 -12.85 3.35
N ASN A 97 -10.35 -12.11 2.75
CA ASN A 97 -10.54 -12.05 1.30
C ASN A 97 -9.57 -11.10 0.58
N LEU A 98 -8.82 -10.28 1.32
CA LEU A 98 -7.87 -9.35 0.73
C LEU A 98 -6.46 -9.96 0.66
N LYS A 99 -5.83 -9.89 -0.52
CA LYS A 99 -4.51 -10.41 -0.79
C LYS A 99 -3.59 -9.29 -1.26
N PHE A 100 -2.84 -8.69 -0.34
CA PHE A 100 -1.95 -7.58 -0.65
C PHE A 100 -0.61 -8.07 -1.19
N LEU A 101 -0.25 -7.63 -2.41
CA LEU A 101 1.05 -7.80 -3.02
C LEU A 101 1.77 -6.46 -2.96
N VAL A 102 2.76 -6.35 -2.10
CA VAL A 102 3.42 -5.08 -1.75
C VAL A 102 4.80 -5.01 -2.38
N PHE A 103 5.04 -3.99 -3.21
CA PHE A 103 6.27 -3.81 -3.97
C PHE A 103 7.01 -2.54 -3.55
N THR A 104 8.24 -2.67 -3.06
CA THR A 104 9.13 -1.54 -2.81
C THR A 104 10.41 -1.64 -3.65
N GLY A 105 11.11 -0.53 -3.77
CA GLY A 105 12.36 -0.43 -4.52
C GLY A 105 12.63 1.03 -4.92
N THR A 106 13.82 1.34 -5.38
CA THR A 106 14.11 2.63 -5.99
C THR A 106 13.41 2.71 -7.35
N ASN A 107 13.60 1.71 -8.19
CA ASN A 107 13.05 1.60 -9.54
C ASN A 107 12.15 0.38 -9.70
N GLY A 108 11.25 0.40 -10.68
CA GLY A 108 10.47 -0.76 -11.11
C GLY A 108 9.18 -1.03 -10.32
N LYS A 109 8.86 -0.30 -9.25
CA LYS A 109 7.64 -0.49 -8.46
C LYS A 109 6.38 -0.47 -9.31
N THR A 110 6.18 0.61 -10.05
CA THR A 110 5.01 0.80 -10.92
C THR A 110 4.88 -0.31 -11.95
N SER A 111 5.98 -0.65 -12.64
CA SER A 111 5.97 -1.70 -13.65
C SER A 111 5.65 -3.07 -13.03
N THR A 112 6.23 -3.38 -11.87
CA THR A 112 5.99 -4.68 -11.20
C THR A 112 4.56 -4.78 -10.70
N ALA A 113 4.04 -3.74 -10.05
CA ALA A 113 2.65 -3.70 -9.60
C ALA A 113 1.68 -3.82 -10.78
N PHE A 114 1.91 -3.06 -11.85
CA PHE A 114 1.08 -3.09 -13.05
C PHE A 114 1.11 -4.46 -13.76
N PHE A 115 2.28 -5.06 -13.97
CA PHE A 115 2.35 -6.39 -14.59
C PHE A 115 1.73 -7.48 -13.71
N SER A 116 1.90 -7.42 -12.40
CA SER A 116 1.25 -8.34 -11.46
C SER A 116 -0.27 -8.23 -11.57
N TYR A 117 -0.80 -7.02 -11.56
CA TYR A 117 -2.22 -6.73 -11.78
C TYR A 117 -2.71 -7.31 -13.13
N GLN A 118 -1.99 -7.05 -14.23
CA GLN A 118 -2.35 -7.56 -15.55
C GLN A 118 -2.33 -9.11 -15.62
N ILE A 119 -1.39 -9.75 -14.97
CA ILE A 119 -1.30 -11.23 -14.90
C ILE A 119 -2.50 -11.79 -14.14
N LEU A 120 -2.86 -11.20 -13.01
CA LEU A 120 -4.03 -11.59 -12.22
C LEU A 120 -5.32 -11.47 -13.04
N LEU A 121 -5.52 -10.35 -13.73
CA LEU A 121 -6.67 -10.17 -14.61
C LEU A 121 -6.74 -11.21 -15.74
N LYS A 122 -5.59 -11.56 -16.34
CA LYS A 122 -5.52 -12.63 -17.36
C LYS A 122 -5.80 -14.01 -16.79
N LYS A 123 -5.60 -14.21 -15.49
CA LYS A 123 -5.95 -15.44 -14.77
C LYS A 123 -7.37 -15.45 -14.24
N ASN A 124 -8.20 -14.50 -14.67
CA ASN A 124 -9.57 -14.28 -14.20
C ASN A 124 -9.69 -14.11 -12.67
N LYS A 125 -8.66 -13.50 -12.05
CA LYS A 125 -8.70 -13.09 -10.67
C LYS A 125 -9.21 -11.65 -10.59
N ASP A 126 -9.92 -11.34 -9.51
CA ASP A 126 -10.28 -9.96 -9.20
C ASP A 126 -9.06 -9.25 -8.60
N ALA A 127 -8.72 -8.11 -9.16
CA ALA A 127 -7.52 -7.39 -8.75
C ALA A 127 -7.70 -5.87 -8.81
N VAL A 128 -6.96 -5.18 -7.96
CA VAL A 128 -6.81 -3.72 -7.91
C VAL A 128 -5.33 -3.38 -8.03
N LEU A 129 -5.02 -2.41 -8.88
CA LEU A 129 -3.74 -1.72 -8.89
C LEU A 129 -3.84 -0.50 -7.96
N ALA A 130 -2.83 -0.29 -7.12
CA ALA A 130 -2.75 0.87 -6.23
C ALA A 130 -1.33 1.47 -6.28
N GLY A 131 -1.16 2.62 -6.91
CA GLY A 131 0.15 3.19 -7.10
C GLY A 131 0.18 4.53 -7.81
N THR A 132 1.31 4.83 -8.41
CA THR A 132 1.56 6.07 -9.17
C THR A 132 0.56 6.27 -10.31
N LEU A 133 0.08 5.18 -10.91
CA LEU A 133 -0.92 5.23 -11.97
C LEU A 133 -2.35 5.48 -11.44
N GLY A 134 -2.55 5.54 -10.13
CA GLY A 134 -3.84 5.67 -9.48
C GLY A 134 -4.31 4.39 -8.81
N LEU A 135 -5.60 4.34 -8.48
CA LEU A 135 -6.33 3.14 -8.09
C LEU A 135 -7.12 2.66 -9.31
N GLU A 136 -6.85 1.45 -9.76
CA GLU A 136 -7.45 0.88 -10.96
C GLU A 136 -7.96 -0.54 -10.70
N SER A 137 -9.15 -0.83 -11.15
CA SER A 137 -9.72 -2.17 -11.23
C SER A 137 -10.18 -2.45 -12.68
N ARG A 138 -10.76 -3.62 -12.92
CA ARG A 138 -11.34 -3.94 -14.24
C ARG A 138 -12.40 -2.93 -14.70
N THR A 139 -13.11 -2.30 -13.77
CA THR A 139 -14.32 -1.50 -14.05
C THR A 139 -14.21 -0.04 -13.62
N ARG A 140 -13.19 0.31 -12.83
CA ARG A 140 -13.08 1.63 -12.20
C ARG A 140 -11.65 2.14 -12.20
N PHE A 141 -11.54 3.47 -12.25
CA PHE A 141 -10.30 4.20 -12.11
C PHE A 141 -10.50 5.42 -11.21
N LYS A 142 -9.51 5.71 -10.35
CA LYS A 142 -9.44 6.92 -9.52
C LYS A 142 -8.00 7.40 -9.47
N GLU A 143 -7.76 8.64 -9.88
CA GLU A 143 -6.44 9.27 -9.70
C GLU A 143 -6.13 9.44 -8.21
N THR A 144 -4.87 9.25 -7.85
CA THR A 144 -4.36 9.50 -6.49
C THR A 144 -3.24 10.53 -6.54
N GLY A 145 -3.11 11.33 -5.49
CA GLY A 145 -2.04 12.32 -5.38
C GLY A 145 -0.69 11.74 -4.92
N ASN A 146 -0.62 10.45 -4.64
CA ASN A 146 0.53 9.80 -4.05
C ASN A 146 0.82 8.44 -4.70
N THR A 147 2.11 8.10 -4.83
CA THR A 147 2.52 6.75 -5.25
C THR A 147 1.98 5.66 -4.33
N THR A 148 1.93 5.92 -3.03
CA THR A 148 1.31 5.01 -2.05
C THR A 148 0.09 5.72 -1.50
N PRO A 149 -1.14 5.25 -1.78
CA PRO A 149 -2.36 5.84 -1.23
C PRO A 149 -2.39 5.67 0.30
N ASN A 150 -3.20 6.47 0.98
CA ASN A 150 -3.53 6.22 2.38
C ASN A 150 -4.61 5.12 2.49
N LEU A 151 -4.75 4.53 3.69
CA LEU A 151 -5.68 3.42 3.90
C LEU A 151 -7.14 3.81 3.63
N PHE A 152 -7.57 5.00 4.03
CA PHE A 152 -8.96 5.44 3.86
C PHE A 152 -9.33 5.52 2.38
N GLU A 153 -8.45 6.09 1.56
CA GLU A 153 -8.63 6.20 0.11
C GLU A 153 -8.62 4.82 -0.57
N LEU A 154 -7.71 3.94 -0.14
CA LEU A 154 -7.61 2.57 -0.65
C LEU A 154 -8.84 1.74 -0.30
N PHE A 155 -9.26 1.73 0.96
CA PHE A 155 -10.41 0.93 1.42
C PHE A 155 -11.74 1.49 0.91
N GLU A 156 -11.88 2.81 0.73
CA GLU A 156 -13.01 3.40 0.02
C GLU A 156 -13.11 2.85 -1.42
N PHE A 157 -11.98 2.76 -2.13
CA PHE A 157 -11.96 2.21 -3.48
C PHE A 157 -12.33 0.72 -3.47
N ILE A 158 -11.67 -0.07 -2.61
CA ILE A 158 -11.93 -1.51 -2.45
C ILE A 158 -13.40 -1.79 -2.12
N SER A 159 -14.03 -1.01 -1.26
CA SER A 159 -15.42 -1.20 -0.83
C SER A 159 -16.44 -1.14 -1.96
N LYS A 160 -16.07 -0.53 -3.07
CA LYS A 160 -16.92 -0.37 -4.25
C LYS A 160 -16.65 -1.44 -5.31
N GLU A 161 -15.67 -2.33 -5.07
CA GLU A 161 -15.36 -3.44 -5.97
C GLU A 161 -16.25 -4.65 -5.67
N LYS A 162 -16.59 -5.39 -6.73
CA LYS A 162 -17.29 -6.67 -6.63
C LYS A 162 -16.29 -7.78 -6.90
N TYR A 163 -16.17 -8.70 -5.97
CA TYR A 163 -15.33 -9.90 -6.10
C TYR A 163 -16.04 -11.10 -5.45
N GLU A 164 -15.77 -12.30 -5.98
CA GLU A 164 -16.49 -13.51 -5.52
C GLU A 164 -15.86 -14.12 -4.26
N ASN A 165 -14.53 -14.26 -4.24
CA ASN A 165 -13.81 -14.92 -3.15
C ASN A 165 -12.66 -14.07 -2.61
N GLU A 166 -11.66 -13.77 -3.46
CA GLU A 166 -10.46 -13.05 -3.11
C GLU A 166 -10.28 -11.82 -4.01
N LEU A 167 -9.87 -10.71 -3.42
CA LEU A 167 -9.44 -9.53 -4.13
C LEU A 167 -7.93 -9.34 -3.94
N PHE A 168 -7.18 -9.36 -5.03
CA PHE A 168 -5.75 -9.10 -5.04
C PHE A 168 -5.47 -7.60 -5.15
N ILE A 169 -4.62 -7.06 -4.31
CA ILE A 169 -4.24 -5.63 -4.31
C ILE A 169 -2.76 -5.52 -4.61
N CYS A 170 -2.41 -5.13 -5.84
CA CYS A 170 -1.04 -4.88 -6.27
C CYS A 170 -0.66 -3.44 -5.91
N ILE A 171 0.11 -3.25 -4.83
CA ILE A 171 0.36 -1.93 -4.26
C ILE A 171 1.83 -1.52 -4.29
N GLU A 172 2.07 -0.28 -4.73
CA GLU A 172 3.38 0.36 -4.66
C GLU A 172 3.62 0.93 -3.27
N ALA A 173 4.68 0.46 -2.62
CA ALA A 173 5.16 0.98 -1.34
C ALA A 173 6.40 1.86 -1.55
N SER A 174 6.20 3.17 -1.70
CA SER A 174 7.27 4.16 -1.79
C SER A 174 7.98 4.31 -0.43
N SER A 175 9.24 4.75 -0.44
CA SER A 175 9.97 5.03 0.82
C SER A 175 9.25 6.07 1.68
N HIS A 176 8.67 7.10 1.06
CA HIS A 176 7.82 8.07 1.76
C HIS A 176 6.57 7.43 2.36
N GLY A 177 5.89 6.56 1.61
CA GLY A 177 4.69 5.87 2.09
C GLY A 177 4.97 4.93 3.26
N LEU A 178 6.08 4.19 3.19
CA LEU A 178 6.54 3.32 4.25
C LEU A 178 6.99 4.13 5.47
N ASP A 179 7.75 5.20 5.27
CA ASP A 179 8.21 6.07 6.36
C ASP A 179 7.04 6.74 7.10
N GLN A 180 6.00 7.10 6.39
CA GLN A 180 4.75 7.66 6.94
C GLN A 180 3.76 6.60 7.43
N ASN A 181 4.12 5.32 7.40
CA ASN A 181 3.28 4.19 7.81
C ASN A 181 1.88 4.20 7.12
N ARG A 182 1.81 4.65 5.85
CA ARG A 182 0.54 4.74 5.11
C ARG A 182 -0.15 3.40 4.90
N LEU A 183 0.58 2.30 5.03
CA LEU A 183 0.11 0.93 4.88
C LEU A 183 0.15 0.17 6.21
N MET A 184 0.07 0.88 7.36
CA MET A 184 0.15 0.26 8.66
C MET A 184 -0.92 -0.80 8.88
N GLY A 185 -0.49 -1.94 9.40
CA GLY A 185 -1.38 -3.04 9.74
C GLY A 185 -1.85 -3.90 8.57
N ILE A 186 -1.44 -3.62 7.33
CA ILE A 186 -1.75 -4.50 6.18
C ILE A 186 -1.05 -5.85 6.37
N ASP A 187 -1.82 -6.94 6.22
CA ASP A 187 -1.28 -8.29 6.11
C ASP A 187 -0.91 -8.58 4.66
N ALA A 188 0.39 -8.75 4.40
CA ALA A 188 0.89 -8.89 3.05
C ALA A 188 0.97 -10.36 2.63
N GLU A 189 0.18 -10.74 1.61
CA GLU A 189 0.32 -12.03 0.93
C GLU A 189 1.70 -12.18 0.27
N THR A 190 2.22 -11.09 -0.30
CA THR A 190 3.57 -11.06 -0.90
C THR A 190 4.25 -9.72 -0.62
N ARG A 191 5.52 -9.78 -0.25
CA ARG A 191 6.40 -8.62 -0.09
C ARG A 191 7.58 -8.75 -1.04
N ALA A 192 7.91 -7.67 -1.76
CA ALA A 192 9.06 -7.68 -2.67
C ALA A 192 9.91 -6.40 -2.54
N ILE A 193 11.22 -6.57 -2.45
CA ILE A 193 12.23 -5.52 -2.58
C ILE A 193 12.92 -5.69 -3.93
N LEU A 194 12.65 -4.75 -4.85
CA LEU A 194 13.10 -4.86 -6.25
C LEU A 194 14.56 -4.43 -6.42
N ASN A 195 14.93 -3.32 -5.81
CA ASN A 195 16.28 -2.76 -5.78
C ASN A 195 16.34 -1.62 -4.77
N ILE A 196 17.54 -1.32 -4.29
CA ILE A 196 17.79 -0.15 -3.46
C ILE A 196 19.04 0.53 -4.00
N GLU A 197 18.85 1.70 -4.57
CA GLU A 197 19.89 2.60 -5.09
C GLU A 197 19.72 3.96 -4.43
N GLN A 198 20.70 4.84 -4.57
CA GLN A 198 20.62 6.17 -3.97
C GLN A 198 19.53 7.02 -4.63
N ASP A 199 18.55 7.47 -3.82
CA ASP A 199 17.46 8.34 -4.26
C ASP A 199 16.84 9.08 -3.05
N HIS A 200 16.10 10.17 -3.29
CA HIS A 200 15.34 10.92 -2.29
C HIS A 200 16.12 11.32 -1.03
N LEU A 201 17.41 11.66 -1.14
CA LEU A 201 18.23 12.08 0.00
C LEU A 201 17.84 13.44 0.57
N ASP A 202 17.14 14.27 -0.21
CA ASP A 202 16.49 15.50 0.23
C ASP A 202 15.45 15.24 1.34
N PHE A 203 14.78 14.12 1.30
CA PHE A 203 13.81 13.68 2.31
C PHE A 203 14.47 12.83 3.41
N HIS A 204 15.20 11.77 3.03
CA HIS A 204 15.74 10.79 3.98
C HIS A 204 17.07 11.23 4.64
N LYS A 205 17.68 12.33 4.16
CA LYS A 205 18.95 12.92 4.64
C LYS A 205 20.19 12.09 4.33
N ASN A 206 20.13 10.77 4.40
CA ASN A 206 21.25 9.85 4.08
C ASN A 206 20.71 8.52 3.53
N ILE A 207 21.63 7.72 2.96
CA ILE A 207 21.27 6.44 2.34
C ILE A 207 20.77 5.42 3.35
N GLN A 208 21.27 5.42 4.58
CA GLN A 208 20.85 4.46 5.61
C GLN A 208 19.37 4.66 5.97
N ASN A 209 18.95 5.90 6.24
CA ASN A 209 17.53 6.20 6.50
C ASN A 209 16.63 5.80 5.34
N TYR A 210 17.13 5.92 4.10
CA TYR A 210 16.40 5.48 2.92
C TYR A 210 16.25 3.96 2.86
N ILE A 211 17.32 3.21 3.16
CA ILE A 211 17.29 1.76 3.30
C ILE A 211 16.32 1.37 4.40
N ASP A 212 16.46 1.93 5.60
CA ASP A 212 15.62 1.64 6.75
C ASP A 212 14.14 1.88 6.46
N SER A 213 13.83 2.97 5.73
CA SER A 213 12.45 3.24 5.34
C SER A 213 11.85 2.16 4.44
N LYS A 214 12.64 1.56 3.54
CA LYS A 214 12.18 0.45 2.68
C LYS A 214 12.10 -0.86 3.44
N LEU A 215 12.97 -1.09 4.42
CA LEU A 215 12.96 -2.27 5.25
C LEU A 215 11.73 -2.35 6.17
N LYS A 216 11.02 -1.24 6.41
CA LYS A 216 9.70 -1.26 7.07
C LYS A 216 8.66 -2.19 6.39
N ILE A 217 8.90 -2.60 5.15
CA ILE A 217 8.08 -3.65 4.51
C ILE A 217 8.17 -4.99 5.24
N LEU A 218 9.24 -5.22 6.02
CA LEU A 218 9.43 -6.42 6.83
C LEU A 218 8.51 -6.46 8.05
N ASP A 219 8.07 -5.29 8.54
CA ASP A 219 7.17 -5.16 9.68
C ASP A 219 5.73 -5.57 9.34
N PHE A 220 5.42 -5.73 8.05
CA PHE A 220 4.10 -6.19 7.64
C PHE A 220 3.94 -7.67 7.97
N PRO A 221 2.86 -8.06 8.69
CA PRO A 221 2.55 -9.45 8.88
C PRO A 221 2.54 -10.19 7.55
N SER A 222 3.16 -11.34 7.49
CA SER A 222 3.16 -12.20 6.30
C SER A 222 3.67 -13.58 6.66
N HIS A 223 3.01 -14.60 6.11
CA HIS A 223 3.42 -16.01 6.23
C HIS A 223 4.26 -16.46 5.03
N ASN A 224 4.42 -15.61 4.02
CA ASN A 224 5.15 -15.92 2.80
C ASN A 224 6.56 -15.32 2.80
N LYS A 225 7.41 -15.91 1.95
CA LYS A 225 8.78 -15.44 1.74
C LYS A 225 8.80 -14.02 1.19
N ILE A 226 9.80 -13.26 1.59
CA ILE A 226 10.08 -11.99 0.91
C ILE A 226 10.78 -12.26 -0.42
N ILE A 227 10.34 -11.60 -1.48
CA ILE A 227 10.95 -11.70 -2.81
C ILE A 227 12.05 -10.64 -2.95
N LEU A 228 13.24 -11.07 -3.36
CA LEU A 228 14.42 -10.23 -3.49
C LEU A 228 15.04 -10.37 -4.89
N ASN A 229 15.51 -9.24 -5.42
CA ASN A 229 16.32 -9.22 -6.64
C ASN A 229 17.78 -9.56 -6.29
N GLY A 230 18.22 -10.74 -6.67
CA GLY A 230 19.58 -11.23 -6.44
C GLY A 230 20.66 -10.61 -7.34
N ASP A 231 20.28 -9.78 -8.31
CA ASP A 231 21.24 -9.10 -9.21
C ASP A 231 21.57 -7.67 -8.70
N CYS A 232 20.96 -7.21 -7.63
CA CYS A 232 21.21 -5.91 -7.01
C CYS A 232 22.28 -6.04 -5.93
N GLU A 233 23.36 -5.28 -6.00
CA GLU A 233 24.47 -5.31 -5.02
C GLU A 233 23.98 -5.01 -3.59
N THR A 234 23.10 -4.02 -3.44
CA THR A 234 22.51 -3.69 -2.14
C THR A 234 21.66 -4.85 -1.60
N SER A 235 20.95 -5.57 -2.46
CA SER A 235 20.19 -6.75 -2.05
C SER A 235 21.10 -7.87 -1.50
N ALA A 236 22.29 -8.06 -2.07
CA ALA A 236 23.24 -9.06 -1.59
C ALA A 236 23.67 -8.75 -0.14
N SER A 237 24.02 -7.49 0.14
CA SER A 237 24.35 -7.05 1.50
C SER A 237 23.17 -7.23 2.47
N LEU A 238 21.95 -6.86 2.05
CA LEU A 238 20.73 -7.03 2.86
C LEU A 238 20.45 -8.51 3.16
N ILE A 239 20.68 -9.40 2.19
CA ILE A 239 20.48 -10.85 2.36
C ILE A 239 21.38 -11.42 3.45
N GLU A 240 22.62 -10.94 3.53
CA GLU A 240 23.62 -11.41 4.47
C GLU A 240 23.43 -10.84 5.90
N ASN A 241 22.93 -9.63 5.99
CA ASN A 241 22.80 -8.89 7.24
C ASN A 241 21.35 -8.85 7.75
N GLU A 242 20.55 -7.88 7.26
CA GLU A 242 19.22 -7.55 7.81
C GLU A 242 18.19 -8.65 7.53
N LEU A 243 18.38 -9.42 6.45
CA LEU A 243 17.46 -10.48 6.02
C LEU A 243 17.97 -11.88 6.30
N ALA A 244 19.06 -12.05 7.07
CA ALA A 244 19.64 -13.35 7.33
C ALA A 244 18.63 -14.35 7.90
N GLU A 245 17.83 -13.92 8.86
CA GLU A 245 16.83 -14.74 9.56
C GLU A 245 15.46 -14.82 8.84
N HIS A 246 15.26 -14.04 7.76
CA HIS A 246 14.01 -14.04 7.04
C HIS A 246 13.95 -15.14 5.98
N ASP A 247 12.79 -15.80 5.86
CA ASP A 247 12.53 -16.71 4.75
C ASP A 247 12.38 -15.92 3.45
N LYS A 248 13.23 -16.22 2.47
CA LYS A 248 13.39 -15.41 1.26
C LYS A 248 13.33 -16.23 -0.02
N CYS A 249 12.91 -15.58 -1.09
CA CYS A 249 12.88 -16.09 -2.45
C CYS A 249 13.73 -15.17 -3.33
N ILE A 250 14.79 -15.70 -3.90
CA ILE A 250 15.75 -14.96 -4.74
C ILE A 250 15.37 -15.11 -6.21
N VAL A 251 15.24 -13.98 -6.89
CA VAL A 251 15.06 -13.90 -8.35
C VAL A 251 16.33 -13.31 -8.95
N SER A 252 16.92 -13.95 -9.95
CA SER A 252 18.19 -13.50 -10.55
C SER A 252 18.29 -13.84 -12.03
N SER A 253 18.98 -13.01 -12.80
CA SER A 253 19.39 -13.26 -14.18
C SER A 253 20.84 -13.72 -14.29
N THR A 254 21.63 -13.57 -13.25
CA THR A 254 23.07 -13.89 -13.21
C THR A 254 23.38 -15.16 -12.42
N ASN A 255 22.62 -15.43 -11.35
CA ASN A 255 22.82 -16.58 -10.47
C ASN A 255 21.85 -17.74 -10.80
N LYS A 256 22.33 -18.76 -11.50
CA LYS A 256 21.55 -19.96 -11.85
C LYS A 256 21.10 -20.82 -10.65
N LYS A 257 21.61 -20.55 -9.44
CA LYS A 257 21.18 -21.23 -8.21
C LYS A 257 20.09 -20.47 -7.46
N ALA A 258 19.65 -19.31 -7.95
CA ALA A 258 18.52 -18.60 -7.40
C ALA A 258 17.22 -19.46 -7.45
N ASP A 259 16.27 -19.17 -6.58
CA ASP A 259 14.97 -19.87 -6.57
C ASP A 259 14.25 -19.72 -7.91
N TYR A 260 14.36 -18.51 -8.51
CA TYR A 260 13.91 -18.20 -9.86
C TYR A 260 15.06 -17.60 -10.65
N PHE A 261 15.50 -18.29 -11.67
CA PHE A 261 16.48 -17.77 -12.62
C PHE A 261 15.80 -17.42 -13.92
N PHE A 262 16.09 -16.23 -14.47
CA PHE A 262 15.60 -15.86 -15.79
C PHE A 262 16.73 -15.48 -16.74
N SER A 263 16.53 -15.77 -18.03
CA SER A 263 17.43 -15.34 -19.11
C SER A 263 16.64 -14.68 -20.22
N ILE A 264 17.09 -13.52 -20.66
CA ILE A 264 16.46 -12.81 -21.77
C ILE A 264 17.01 -13.40 -23.06
N ASP A 265 16.15 -13.98 -23.89
CA ASP A 265 16.51 -14.58 -25.16
C ASP A 265 16.51 -13.51 -26.27
N LYS A 266 15.53 -12.60 -26.27
CA LYS A 266 15.37 -11.58 -27.30
C LYS A 266 14.65 -10.36 -26.76
N THR A 267 15.17 -9.18 -27.11
CA THR A 267 14.54 -7.89 -26.82
C THR A 267 14.41 -7.06 -28.10
N ASN A 268 13.26 -6.42 -28.27
CA ASN A 268 13.02 -5.45 -29.35
C ASN A 268 11.98 -4.40 -28.90
N LYS A 269 11.70 -3.41 -29.76
CA LYS A 269 10.76 -2.33 -29.46
C LYS A 269 9.32 -2.78 -29.12
N ASN A 270 8.96 -4.00 -29.46
CA ASN A 270 7.61 -4.53 -29.26
C ASN A 270 7.53 -5.45 -28.02
N GLY A 271 8.64 -5.71 -27.35
CA GLY A 271 8.66 -6.58 -26.17
C GLY A 271 9.94 -7.38 -25.98
N CYS A 272 9.84 -8.36 -25.11
CA CYS A 272 10.96 -9.23 -24.80
C CYS A 272 10.47 -10.69 -24.65
N ASP A 273 11.30 -11.62 -25.12
CA ASP A 273 11.14 -13.05 -24.93
C ASP A 273 12.19 -13.51 -23.92
N PHE A 274 11.78 -14.29 -22.92
CA PHE A 274 12.68 -14.77 -21.88
C PHE A 274 12.29 -16.14 -21.37
N LYS A 275 13.24 -16.82 -20.76
CA LYS A 275 13.05 -18.08 -20.06
C LYS A 275 13.06 -17.86 -18.57
N LEU A 276 12.11 -18.45 -17.87
CA LEU A 276 12.04 -18.49 -16.42
C LEU A 276 12.26 -19.94 -15.98
N ILE A 277 13.27 -20.16 -15.14
CA ILE A 277 13.63 -21.48 -14.61
C ILE A 277 13.42 -21.46 -13.11
N TYR A 278 12.61 -22.39 -12.61
CA TYR A 278 12.36 -22.59 -11.18
C TYR A 278 12.03 -24.06 -10.89
N SER A 279 12.48 -24.59 -9.76
CA SER A 279 12.19 -25.97 -9.32
C SER A 279 12.38 -27.01 -10.46
N LYS A 280 13.43 -26.89 -11.27
CA LYS A 280 13.73 -27.72 -12.43
C LYS A 280 12.72 -27.61 -13.60
N LYS A 281 11.80 -26.65 -13.56
CA LYS A 281 10.89 -26.31 -14.66
C LYS A 281 11.46 -25.16 -15.46
N CYS A 282 11.18 -25.15 -16.76
CA CYS A 282 11.52 -24.01 -17.64
C CYS A 282 10.25 -23.54 -18.33
N LEU A 283 9.94 -22.26 -18.20
CA LEU A 283 8.85 -21.58 -18.90
C LEU A 283 9.44 -20.63 -19.93
N GLU A 284 8.97 -20.70 -21.16
CA GLU A 284 9.23 -19.68 -22.18
C GLU A 284 8.10 -18.67 -22.14
N LEU A 285 8.46 -17.41 -21.94
CA LEU A 285 7.52 -16.31 -21.71
C LEU A 285 7.81 -15.18 -22.68
N SER A 286 6.75 -14.46 -23.05
CA SER A 286 6.84 -13.26 -23.89
C SER A 286 6.05 -12.13 -23.25
N VAL A 287 6.70 -10.99 -23.09
CA VAL A 287 6.05 -9.73 -22.74
C VAL A 287 5.98 -8.87 -24.00
N ARG A 288 4.82 -8.31 -24.29
CA ARG A 288 4.60 -7.41 -25.43
C ARG A 288 4.24 -6.03 -24.94
N PHE A 289 4.93 -5.02 -25.46
CA PHE A 289 4.64 -3.63 -25.22
C PHE A 289 3.70 -3.12 -26.32
N PHE A 290 2.54 -2.66 -25.93
CA PHE A 290 1.63 -2.00 -26.86
C PHE A 290 1.99 -0.51 -26.87
N GLN A 291 2.44 0.00 -28.00
CA GLN A 291 2.47 1.46 -28.22
C GLN A 291 1.02 1.90 -28.43
N LYS A 292 0.53 2.77 -27.55
CA LYS A 292 -0.71 3.53 -27.79
C LYS A 292 -0.40 4.70 -28.73
#